data_bd3bef5d5e50b5d62532fb247bec3846
#
_entry.id   bd3bef5d5e50b5d62532fb247bec3846
#
_cell.length_a   1.000
_cell.length_b   1.000
_cell.length_c   1.000
_cell.angle_alpha   90.00
_cell.angle_beta   90.00
_cell.angle_gamma   90.00
#
_symmetry.space_group_name_H-M   'P 1'
#
loop_
_entity.id
_entity.type
_entity.pdbx_description
1 polymer ?
#
loop_
_entity_poly.entity_id
_entity_poly.type
_entity_poly.pdbx_seq_one_letter_code
_entity_poly.pdbx_strand_id
1 'polypeptide(L)'
;MKIATWNVNSIKARLPLVIEWVQEFSPDIVLLQELKTVEETFPFMEIEDLGYNVAVSGQKSYNGVAIFSKHPMEVEHTRLPGEPEDEQARYIEAFTCGVRVGSIYLPNGNPTRNEDGSDSDKYLYKLRWMERLRAHAVELLKHNEVFVLGGDYNICALDTDVYDPKGFADDAQCRPESRNRFRAIENLGLSNAFRVFDQSLHTYSYWDYQRGAWAKDNGLLIDHLLLSPQAADKLTAAGIDKTPRGKEKASDHTPVWCELTL
;
A
#
# COMPACT_ATOMS: atom_id res chain seq x y z
N MET A 1 -3.58 -17.73 -6.36
CA MET A 1 -3.33 -17.03 -5.06
C MET A 1 -3.79 -15.58 -5.19
N LYS A 2 -4.71 -15.15 -4.30
CA LYS A 2 -5.21 -13.76 -4.27
C LYS A 2 -4.42 -12.96 -3.23
N ILE A 3 -3.83 -11.86 -3.64
CA ILE A 3 -3.09 -10.92 -2.79
C ILE A 3 -3.77 -9.57 -2.87
N ALA A 4 -4.03 -8.95 -1.72
CA ALA A 4 -4.68 -7.65 -1.68
C ALA A 4 -3.93 -6.69 -0.74
N THR A 5 -4.03 -5.39 -1.03
CA THR A 5 -3.57 -4.32 -0.14
C THR A 5 -4.72 -3.40 0.22
N TRP A 6 -4.75 -2.92 1.46
CA TRP A 6 -5.77 -2.01 1.95
C TRP A 6 -5.26 -1.12 3.09
N ASN A 7 -5.22 0.17 2.88
CA ASN A 7 -5.07 1.13 3.96
C ASN A 7 -6.41 1.21 4.73
N VAL A 8 -6.43 0.74 5.99
CA VAL A 8 -7.65 0.62 6.78
C VAL A 8 -7.94 1.85 7.64
N ASN A 9 -7.05 2.82 7.68
CA ASN A 9 -7.21 4.05 8.46
C ASN A 9 -7.72 3.78 9.90
N SER A 10 -6.98 2.98 10.66
CA SER A 10 -7.25 2.39 11.98
C SER A 10 -7.95 1.04 11.92
N ILE A 11 -7.19 -0.01 12.20
CA ILE A 11 -7.71 -1.39 12.26
C ILE A 11 -8.84 -1.54 13.26
N LYS A 12 -8.73 -0.93 14.45
CA LYS A 12 -9.77 -1.02 15.50
C LYS A 12 -11.09 -0.39 15.07
N ALA A 13 -11.04 0.73 14.36
CA ALA A 13 -12.24 1.42 13.91
C ALA A 13 -12.92 0.71 12.73
N ARG A 14 -12.18 -0.06 11.95
CA ARG A 14 -12.63 -0.76 10.73
C ARG A 14 -12.65 -2.28 10.87
N LEU A 15 -12.37 -2.81 12.07
CA LEU A 15 -12.29 -4.25 12.28
C LEU A 15 -13.52 -5.03 11.74
N PRO A 16 -14.77 -4.61 12.01
CA PRO A 16 -15.93 -5.32 11.45
C PRO A 16 -15.94 -5.36 9.92
N LEU A 17 -15.54 -4.26 9.27
CA LEU A 17 -15.48 -4.19 7.80
C LEU A 17 -14.34 -5.03 7.23
N VAL A 18 -13.19 -5.06 7.93
CA VAL A 18 -12.05 -5.90 7.54
C VAL A 18 -12.43 -7.38 7.62
N ILE A 19 -13.07 -7.80 8.72
CA ILE A 19 -13.55 -9.18 8.91
C ILE A 19 -14.55 -9.56 7.82
N GLU A 20 -15.57 -8.73 7.60
CA GLU A 20 -16.59 -8.95 6.58
C GLU A 20 -15.97 -9.11 5.19
N TRP A 21 -15.10 -8.16 4.81
CA TRP A 21 -14.46 -8.19 3.50
C TRP A 21 -13.53 -9.40 3.32
N VAL A 22 -12.74 -9.73 4.33
CA VAL A 22 -11.84 -10.89 4.29
C VAL A 22 -12.62 -12.20 4.15
N GLN A 23 -13.78 -12.31 4.81
CA GLN A 23 -14.67 -13.49 4.68
C GLN A 23 -15.30 -13.58 3.29
N GLU A 24 -15.80 -12.45 2.75
CA GLU A 24 -16.48 -12.42 1.45
C GLU A 24 -15.51 -12.58 0.27
N PHE A 25 -14.42 -11.81 0.26
CA PHE A 25 -13.44 -11.81 -0.83
C PHE A 25 -12.49 -12.99 -0.75
N SER A 26 -12.22 -13.48 0.46
CA SER A 26 -11.37 -14.65 0.77
C SER A 26 -9.97 -14.56 0.14
N PRO A 27 -9.21 -13.47 0.35
CA PRO A 27 -7.84 -13.36 -0.16
C PRO A 27 -6.93 -14.38 0.54
N ASP A 28 -5.85 -14.78 -0.12
CA ASP A 28 -4.85 -15.66 0.50
C ASP A 28 -3.85 -14.85 1.34
N ILE A 29 -3.54 -13.63 0.89
CA ILE A 29 -2.65 -12.69 1.56
C ILE A 29 -3.28 -11.29 1.56
N VAL A 30 -3.21 -10.59 2.71
CA VAL A 30 -3.67 -9.20 2.87
C VAL A 30 -2.54 -8.34 3.44
N LEU A 31 -2.27 -7.24 2.79
CA LEU A 31 -1.28 -6.23 3.19
C LEU A 31 -2.02 -5.00 3.71
N LEU A 32 -1.92 -4.72 5.02
CA LEU A 32 -2.65 -3.59 5.62
C LEU A 32 -1.74 -2.43 5.97
N GLN A 33 -2.28 -1.22 5.87
CA GLN A 33 -1.61 0.01 6.24
C GLN A 33 -2.48 0.86 7.18
N GLU A 34 -1.88 1.81 7.86
CA GLU A 34 -2.48 2.70 8.85
C GLU A 34 -3.24 1.96 9.97
N LEU A 35 -2.60 0.98 10.59
CA LEU A 35 -3.20 0.25 11.71
C LEU A 35 -3.51 1.15 12.91
N LYS A 36 -2.69 2.20 13.14
CA LYS A 36 -2.81 3.18 14.23
C LYS A 36 -2.88 2.54 15.62
N THR A 37 -2.24 1.41 15.79
CA THR A 37 -2.17 0.65 17.03
C THR A 37 -0.79 0.03 17.21
N VAL A 38 -0.38 -0.17 18.47
CA VAL A 38 0.78 -0.98 18.80
C VAL A 38 0.43 -2.46 18.70
N GLU A 39 1.43 -3.31 18.63
CA GLU A 39 1.27 -4.76 18.49
C GLU A 39 0.46 -5.36 19.65
N GLU A 40 0.74 -4.96 20.89
CA GLU A 40 0.09 -5.49 22.09
C GLU A 40 -1.43 -5.27 22.14
N THR A 41 -1.93 -4.34 21.36
CA THR A 41 -3.37 -4.02 21.30
C THR A 41 -3.97 -4.24 19.92
N PHE A 42 -3.24 -4.94 19.05
CA PHE A 42 -3.76 -5.37 17.75
C PHE A 42 -4.77 -6.52 17.96
N PRO A 43 -5.86 -6.59 17.18
CA PRO A 43 -6.91 -7.62 17.31
C PRO A 43 -6.48 -8.95 16.67
N PHE A 44 -5.46 -9.63 17.23
CA PHE A 44 -4.95 -10.88 16.68
C PHE A 44 -6.01 -11.96 16.64
N MET A 45 -6.72 -12.19 17.76
CA MET A 45 -7.67 -13.29 17.90
C MET A 45 -8.75 -13.22 16.81
N GLU A 46 -9.30 -12.04 16.55
CA GLU A 46 -10.37 -11.85 15.57
C GLU A 46 -9.93 -12.19 14.14
N ILE A 47 -8.65 -12.01 13.83
CA ILE A 47 -8.10 -12.33 12.50
C ILE A 47 -7.62 -13.78 12.43
N GLU A 48 -7.02 -14.29 13.48
CA GLU A 48 -6.58 -15.70 13.57
C GLU A 48 -7.77 -16.67 13.56
N ASP A 49 -8.91 -16.29 14.17
CA ASP A 49 -10.16 -17.06 14.11
C ASP A 49 -10.73 -17.19 12.67
N LEU A 50 -10.30 -16.32 11.73
CA LEU A 50 -10.60 -16.43 10.30
C LEU A 50 -9.63 -17.38 9.56
N GLY A 51 -8.66 -17.96 10.24
CA GLY A 51 -7.67 -18.87 9.67
C GLY A 51 -6.44 -18.19 9.09
N TYR A 52 -6.14 -16.96 9.49
CA TYR A 52 -4.94 -16.24 9.04
C TYR A 52 -3.83 -16.27 10.09
N ASN A 53 -2.60 -16.46 9.63
CA ASN A 53 -1.40 -16.07 10.37
C ASN A 53 -1.20 -14.57 10.23
N VAL A 54 -0.75 -13.89 11.27
CA VAL A 54 -0.66 -12.43 11.33
C VAL A 54 0.74 -11.98 11.71
N ALA A 55 1.30 -11.06 10.95
CA ALA A 55 2.53 -10.33 11.30
C ALA A 55 2.25 -8.83 11.32
N VAL A 56 2.73 -8.14 12.36
CA VAL A 56 2.44 -6.72 12.60
C VAL A 56 3.73 -5.96 12.86
N SER A 57 3.85 -4.77 12.28
CA SER A 57 4.76 -3.72 12.72
C SER A 57 3.90 -2.53 13.14
N GLY A 58 3.64 -2.42 14.46
CA GLY A 58 2.69 -1.48 15.02
C GLY A 58 3.32 -0.16 15.47
N GLN A 59 2.52 0.90 15.48
CA GLN A 59 2.90 2.20 16.04
C GLN A 59 1.68 2.88 16.64
N LYS A 60 1.86 3.50 17.82
CA LYS A 60 0.77 4.19 18.52
C LYS A 60 0.30 5.41 17.73
N SER A 61 -1.02 5.51 17.54
CA SER A 61 -1.74 6.66 16.95
C SER A 61 -1.50 6.93 15.47
N TYR A 62 -0.37 6.52 14.90
CA TYR A 62 0.00 6.74 13.51
C TYR A 62 0.60 5.48 12.90
N ASN A 63 0.68 5.44 11.56
CA ASN A 63 1.36 4.37 10.83
C ASN A 63 0.85 2.96 11.22
N GLY A 64 1.74 1.98 11.16
CA GLY A 64 1.46 0.58 11.42
C GLY A 64 1.08 -0.15 10.13
N VAL A 65 1.75 -1.27 9.89
CA VAL A 65 1.53 -2.15 8.74
C VAL A 65 1.41 -3.59 9.21
N ALA A 66 0.65 -4.40 8.47
CA ALA A 66 0.49 -5.83 8.78
C ALA A 66 0.44 -6.67 7.50
N ILE A 67 0.73 -7.95 7.69
CA ILE A 67 0.52 -9.01 6.70
C ILE A 67 -0.37 -10.08 7.33
N PHE A 68 -1.47 -10.45 6.66
CA PHE A 68 -2.26 -11.63 6.96
C PHE A 68 -1.99 -12.67 5.88
N SER A 69 -1.79 -13.92 6.26
CA SER A 69 -1.62 -15.02 5.32
C SER A 69 -2.36 -16.26 5.80
N LYS A 70 -3.09 -16.96 4.90
CA LYS A 70 -3.66 -18.28 5.17
C LYS A 70 -2.58 -19.35 5.39
N HIS A 71 -1.34 -19.06 5.03
CA HIS A 71 -0.22 -19.96 5.16
C HIS A 71 0.77 -19.47 6.22
N PRO A 72 1.56 -20.35 6.83
CA PRO A 72 2.67 -19.92 7.69
C PRO A 72 3.58 -18.95 6.96
N MET A 73 4.11 -17.97 7.68
CA MET A 73 5.01 -16.96 7.13
C MET A 73 6.27 -16.80 7.96
N GLU A 74 7.36 -16.46 7.28
CA GLU A 74 8.63 -16.07 7.88
C GLU A 74 8.80 -14.56 7.67
N VAL A 75 8.87 -13.82 8.79
CA VAL A 75 9.04 -12.35 8.75
C VAL A 75 10.52 -12.04 8.53
N GLU A 76 10.83 -11.35 7.46
CA GLU A 76 12.18 -10.98 7.05
C GLU A 76 12.59 -9.61 7.59
N HIS A 77 11.69 -8.63 7.44
CA HIS A 77 11.91 -7.26 7.88
C HIS A 77 10.64 -6.67 8.49
N THR A 78 10.79 -5.97 9.62
CA THR A 78 9.71 -5.19 10.26
C THR A 78 9.83 -3.70 10.00
N ARG A 79 10.85 -3.28 9.22
CA ARG A 79 11.13 -1.90 8.79
C ARG A 79 11.85 -1.92 7.45
N LEU A 80 11.71 -0.83 6.69
CA LEU A 80 12.45 -0.68 5.43
C LEU A 80 13.96 -0.57 5.71
N PRO A 81 14.80 -1.42 5.10
CA PRO A 81 16.25 -1.33 5.22
C PRO A 81 16.84 0.01 4.79
N GLY A 82 18.07 0.29 5.21
CA GLY A 82 18.89 1.43 4.74
C GLY A 82 18.93 2.64 5.68
N GLU A 83 18.11 2.71 6.72
CA GLU A 83 18.15 3.78 7.74
C GLU A 83 17.73 3.21 9.10
N PRO A 84 18.67 2.68 9.90
CA PRO A 84 18.37 2.04 11.18
C PRO A 84 17.67 2.96 12.20
N GLU A 85 17.91 4.27 12.11
CA GLU A 85 17.32 5.29 12.98
C GLU A 85 15.85 5.62 12.64
N ASP A 86 15.34 5.12 11.49
CA ASP A 86 13.95 5.32 11.11
C ASP A 86 13.06 4.33 11.87
N GLU A 87 12.42 4.83 12.93
CA GLU A 87 11.55 4.04 13.80
C GLU A 87 10.11 3.93 13.31
N GLN A 88 9.75 4.57 12.19
CA GLN A 88 8.37 4.58 11.73
C GLN A 88 7.95 3.20 11.17
N ALA A 89 6.83 2.69 11.68
CA ALA A 89 6.24 1.42 11.26
C ALA A 89 5.51 1.56 9.92
N ARG A 90 6.28 1.59 8.82
CA ARG A 90 5.79 1.84 7.45
C ARG A 90 6.10 0.70 6.47
N TYR A 91 6.79 -0.33 6.94
CA TYR A 91 7.19 -1.47 6.12
C TYR A 91 7.23 -2.74 6.96
N ILE A 92 6.69 -3.81 6.41
CA ILE A 92 6.88 -5.18 6.90
C ILE A 92 6.97 -6.11 5.70
N GLU A 93 7.88 -7.08 5.75
CA GLU A 93 8.14 -8.04 4.69
C GLU A 93 8.16 -9.46 5.25
N ALA A 94 7.52 -10.37 4.55
CA ALA A 94 7.50 -11.78 4.90
C ALA A 94 7.56 -12.67 3.66
N PHE A 95 8.07 -13.88 3.84
CA PHE A 95 8.00 -14.95 2.86
C PHE A 95 6.89 -15.94 3.29
N THR A 96 5.99 -16.26 2.38
CA THR A 96 4.85 -17.15 2.63
C THR A 96 4.43 -17.86 1.35
N CYS A 97 4.21 -19.17 1.40
CA CYS A 97 3.69 -19.97 0.29
C CYS A 97 4.41 -19.73 -1.07
N GLY A 98 5.74 -19.57 -1.05
CA GLY A 98 6.55 -19.35 -2.25
C GLY A 98 6.54 -17.94 -2.82
N VAL A 99 5.97 -16.98 -2.09
CA VAL A 99 5.93 -15.56 -2.47
C VAL A 99 6.52 -14.72 -1.35
N ARG A 100 7.37 -13.78 -1.69
CA ARG A 100 7.78 -12.69 -0.81
C ARG A 100 6.79 -11.53 -0.94
N VAL A 101 6.29 -11.03 0.16
CA VAL A 101 5.34 -9.91 0.17
C VAL A 101 5.81 -8.79 1.09
N GLY A 102 5.71 -7.55 0.64
CA GLY A 102 5.97 -6.37 1.45
C GLY A 102 4.71 -5.51 1.58
N SER A 103 4.30 -5.18 2.82
CA SER A 103 3.26 -4.18 3.08
C SER A 103 3.90 -2.81 3.26
N ILE A 104 3.51 -1.85 2.41
CA ILE A 104 4.12 -0.54 2.28
C ILE A 104 3.13 0.56 2.68
N TYR A 105 3.55 1.44 3.59
CA TYR A 105 2.89 2.70 3.87
C TYR A 105 3.87 3.85 3.63
N LEU A 106 3.98 4.28 2.38
CA LEU A 106 4.90 5.34 1.95
C LEU A 106 4.50 6.68 2.57
N PRO A 107 5.44 7.49 3.09
CA PRO A 107 5.12 8.79 3.67
C PRO A 107 4.30 9.67 2.73
N ASN A 108 3.25 10.33 3.25
CA ASN A 108 2.44 11.27 2.47
C ASN A 108 3.28 12.43 1.91
N GLY A 109 4.07 13.09 2.76
CA GLY A 109 5.01 14.14 2.35
C GLY A 109 4.45 15.56 2.34
N ASN A 110 3.16 15.75 2.62
CA ASN A 110 2.57 17.09 2.70
C ASN A 110 2.73 17.73 4.09
N PRO A 111 2.81 19.06 4.19
CA PRO A 111 2.97 19.99 3.08
C PRO A 111 4.33 19.87 2.40
N THR A 112 4.42 20.11 1.10
CA THR A 112 5.66 20.01 0.34
C THR A 112 6.64 21.15 0.61
N ARG A 113 6.13 22.30 1.00
CA ARG A 113 6.89 23.53 1.23
C ARG A 113 6.73 24.05 2.64
N ASN A 114 7.80 24.64 3.16
CA ASN A 114 7.79 25.49 4.34
C ASN A 114 7.32 26.91 4.00
N GLU A 115 7.08 27.75 5.01
CA GLU A 115 6.65 29.15 4.83
C GLU A 115 7.68 29.98 4.06
N ASP A 116 8.98 29.65 4.16
CA ASP A 116 10.06 30.31 3.42
C ASP A 116 10.22 29.83 1.97
N GLY A 117 9.37 28.89 1.53
CA GLY A 117 9.39 28.32 0.18
C GLY A 117 10.38 27.18 -0.02
N SER A 118 11.18 26.79 1.00
CA SER A 118 12.04 25.60 0.96
C SER A 118 11.19 24.32 1.00
N ASP A 119 11.76 23.19 0.56
CA ASP A 119 11.11 21.90 0.71
C ASP A 119 11.00 21.52 2.19
N SER A 120 9.83 21.01 2.59
CA SER A 120 9.58 20.62 3.97
C SER A 120 10.33 19.34 4.35
N ASP A 121 10.65 19.17 5.64
CA ASP A 121 11.25 17.92 6.16
C ASP A 121 10.39 16.69 5.86
N LYS A 122 9.05 16.83 5.88
CA LYS A 122 8.12 15.75 5.53
C LYS A 122 8.27 15.33 4.06
N TYR A 123 8.42 16.30 3.18
CA TYR A 123 8.59 16.00 1.76
C TYR A 123 9.97 15.41 1.48
N LEU A 124 11.02 15.95 2.08
CA LEU A 124 12.37 15.40 1.97
C LEU A 124 12.45 13.97 2.54
N TYR A 125 11.77 13.71 3.67
CA TYR A 125 11.68 12.35 4.22
C TYR A 125 10.99 11.39 3.25
N LYS A 126 9.85 11.77 2.63
CA LYS A 126 9.20 10.99 1.59
C LYS A 126 10.16 10.62 0.45
N LEU A 127 10.90 11.62 -0.07
CA LEU A 127 11.80 11.40 -1.19
C LEU A 127 12.97 10.44 -0.80
N ARG A 128 13.55 10.59 0.41
CA ARG A 128 14.59 9.67 0.90
C ARG A 128 14.03 8.25 1.09
N TRP A 129 12.82 8.14 1.64
CA TRP A 129 12.17 6.85 1.85
C TRP A 129 11.95 6.11 0.52
N MET A 130 11.56 6.82 -0.53
CA MET A 130 11.40 6.24 -1.88
C MET A 130 12.74 5.75 -2.47
N GLU A 131 13.84 6.47 -2.24
CA GLU A 131 15.17 6.00 -2.68
C GLU A 131 15.59 4.73 -1.92
N ARG A 132 15.30 4.63 -0.62
CA ARG A 132 15.52 3.41 0.16
C ARG A 132 14.71 2.24 -0.37
N LEU A 133 13.42 2.47 -0.66
CA LEU A 133 12.55 1.44 -1.24
C LEU A 133 13.09 0.95 -2.59
N ARG A 134 13.54 1.89 -3.43
CA ARG A 134 14.19 1.55 -4.70
C ARG A 134 15.45 0.71 -4.49
N ALA A 135 16.31 1.09 -3.56
CA ALA A 135 17.53 0.34 -3.25
C ALA A 135 17.20 -1.08 -2.73
N HIS A 136 16.20 -1.21 -1.85
CA HIS A 136 15.75 -2.51 -1.35
C HIS A 136 15.16 -3.38 -2.48
N ALA A 137 14.34 -2.81 -3.37
CA ALA A 137 13.81 -3.53 -4.51
C ALA A 137 14.92 -4.06 -5.45
N VAL A 138 16.03 -3.32 -5.61
CA VAL A 138 17.22 -3.81 -6.35
C VAL A 138 17.82 -5.05 -5.69
N GLU A 139 17.89 -5.08 -4.35
CA GLU A 139 18.39 -6.27 -3.63
C GLU A 139 17.42 -7.46 -3.79
N LEU A 140 16.12 -7.23 -3.65
CA LEU A 140 15.11 -8.29 -3.85
C LEU A 140 15.16 -8.90 -5.25
N LEU A 141 15.36 -8.10 -6.29
CA LEU A 141 15.47 -8.58 -7.68
C LEU A 141 16.64 -9.55 -7.90
N LYS A 142 17.72 -9.47 -7.09
CA LYS A 142 18.87 -10.39 -7.20
C LYS A 142 18.52 -11.82 -6.81
N HIS A 143 17.48 -12.01 -6.00
CA HIS A 143 17.05 -13.35 -5.55
C HIS A 143 16.26 -14.11 -6.63
N ASN A 144 15.81 -13.44 -7.70
CA ASN A 144 14.95 -14.01 -8.73
C ASN A 144 13.69 -14.70 -8.18
N GLU A 145 13.15 -14.18 -7.08
CA GLU A 145 11.95 -14.69 -6.41
C GLU A 145 10.67 -14.07 -6.98
N VAL A 146 9.57 -14.78 -6.77
CA VAL A 146 8.23 -14.19 -6.92
C VAL A 146 8.02 -13.24 -5.73
N PHE A 147 7.94 -11.94 -5.98
CA PHE A 147 7.60 -10.99 -4.92
C PHE A 147 6.56 -9.96 -5.34
N VAL A 148 5.83 -9.48 -4.34
CA VAL A 148 4.81 -8.43 -4.46
C VAL A 148 5.07 -7.36 -3.39
N LEU A 149 5.34 -6.14 -3.82
CA LEU A 149 5.43 -4.96 -2.97
C LEU A 149 4.11 -4.19 -3.08
N GLY A 150 3.21 -4.38 -2.11
CA GLY A 150 1.87 -3.80 -2.13
C GLY A 150 1.66 -2.79 -1.01
N GLY A 151 0.86 -1.77 -1.26
CA GLY A 151 0.55 -0.80 -0.22
C GLY A 151 0.01 0.53 -0.70
N ASP A 152 -0.15 1.42 0.25
CA ASP A 152 -0.38 2.84 0.02
C ASP A 152 0.96 3.53 -0.26
N TYR A 153 1.18 3.82 -1.52
CA TYR A 153 2.39 4.50 -1.99
C TYR A 153 2.29 6.02 -1.89
N ASN A 154 1.11 6.56 -1.59
CA ASN A 154 0.88 7.99 -1.59
C ASN A 154 1.41 8.67 -2.89
N ILE A 155 1.24 8.02 -4.04
CA ILE A 155 1.67 8.49 -5.37
C ILE A 155 0.55 8.27 -6.39
N CYS A 156 0.16 9.36 -7.05
CA CYS A 156 -0.57 9.34 -8.31
C CYS A 156 0.45 9.28 -9.45
N ALA A 157 0.65 8.11 -10.04
CA ALA A 157 1.70 7.90 -11.05
C ALA A 157 1.46 8.73 -12.32
N LEU A 158 0.19 8.91 -12.69
CA LEU A 158 -0.27 9.62 -13.89
C LEU A 158 -1.23 10.76 -13.52
N ASP A 159 -1.43 11.69 -14.45
CA ASP A 159 -2.46 12.75 -14.27
C ASP A 159 -3.88 12.16 -14.21
N THR A 160 -4.10 11.03 -14.84
CA THR A 160 -5.38 10.30 -14.81
C THR A 160 -5.65 9.57 -13.50
N ASP A 161 -4.66 9.48 -12.61
CA ASP A 161 -4.78 8.87 -11.26
C ASP A 161 -5.30 9.87 -10.22
N VAL A 162 -5.58 11.09 -10.62
CA VAL A 162 -6.09 12.17 -9.76
C VAL A 162 -7.26 12.88 -10.43
N TYR A 163 -8.30 13.18 -9.68
CA TYR A 163 -9.52 13.82 -10.22
C TYR A 163 -9.30 15.28 -10.67
N ASP A 164 -8.34 16.00 -10.07
CA ASP A 164 -7.97 17.38 -10.40
C ASP A 164 -6.45 17.53 -10.51
N PRO A 165 -5.85 17.16 -11.65
CA PRO A 165 -4.39 17.24 -11.84
C PRO A 165 -3.79 18.63 -11.64
N LYS A 166 -4.57 19.69 -11.94
CA LYS A 166 -4.09 21.06 -11.78
C LYS A 166 -4.09 21.50 -10.33
N GLY A 167 -5.15 21.16 -9.58
CA GLY A 167 -5.26 21.44 -8.16
C GLY A 167 -4.25 20.68 -7.30
N PHE A 168 -3.80 19.52 -7.77
CA PHE A 168 -2.81 18.66 -7.10
C PHE A 168 -1.38 18.80 -7.63
N ALA A 169 -1.10 19.73 -8.54
CA ALA A 169 0.22 19.85 -9.18
C ALA A 169 1.37 20.01 -8.16
N ASP A 170 1.15 20.73 -7.05
CA ASP A 170 2.12 20.95 -5.98
C ASP A 170 1.97 19.97 -4.80
N ASP A 171 1.00 19.04 -4.87
CA ASP A 171 0.82 18.01 -3.85
C ASP A 171 1.95 16.97 -3.90
N ALA A 172 2.41 16.50 -2.73
CA ALA A 172 3.50 15.53 -2.61
C ALA A 172 3.25 14.23 -3.39
N GLN A 173 1.99 13.88 -3.63
CA GLN A 173 1.60 12.69 -4.38
C GLN A 173 1.71 12.85 -5.89
N CYS A 174 1.72 14.10 -6.39
CA CYS A 174 1.67 14.42 -7.82
C CYS A 174 2.92 15.15 -8.33
N ARG A 175 3.75 15.71 -7.43
CA ARG A 175 4.96 16.45 -7.85
C ARG A 175 5.88 15.59 -8.72
N PRO A 176 6.54 16.20 -9.73
CA PRO A 176 7.45 15.49 -10.62
C PRO A 176 8.55 14.71 -9.91
N GLU A 177 9.10 15.25 -8.81
CA GLU A 177 10.16 14.61 -8.03
C GLU A 177 9.70 13.29 -7.38
N SER A 178 8.44 13.24 -6.91
CA SER A 178 7.82 12.03 -6.37
C SER A 178 7.52 11.01 -7.48
N ARG A 179 6.86 11.46 -8.54
CA ARG A 179 6.51 10.62 -9.70
C ARG A 179 7.74 10.03 -10.39
N ASN A 180 8.82 10.82 -10.52
CA ASN A 180 10.07 10.32 -11.12
C ASN A 180 10.71 9.20 -10.28
N ARG A 181 10.63 9.29 -8.95
CA ARG A 181 11.11 8.22 -8.06
C ARG A 181 10.27 6.96 -8.14
N PHE A 182 8.96 7.11 -8.21
CA PHE A 182 8.05 5.98 -8.39
C PHE A 182 8.32 5.28 -9.74
N ARG A 183 8.42 6.05 -10.82
CA ARG A 183 8.79 5.54 -12.14
C ARG A 183 10.17 4.88 -12.14
N ALA A 184 11.12 5.39 -11.36
CA ALA A 184 12.45 4.76 -11.23
C ALA A 184 12.37 3.40 -10.51
N ILE A 185 11.38 3.19 -9.62
CA ILE A 185 11.11 1.89 -9.01
C ILE A 185 10.49 0.94 -10.05
N GLU A 186 9.47 1.39 -10.80
CA GLU A 186 8.86 0.57 -11.87
C GLU A 186 9.89 0.20 -12.95
N ASN A 187 10.78 1.13 -13.33
CA ASN A 187 11.82 0.91 -14.33
C ASN A 187 12.92 -0.09 -13.90
N LEU A 188 12.91 -0.60 -12.67
CA LEU A 188 13.71 -1.76 -12.28
C LEU A 188 13.21 -3.07 -12.93
N GLY A 189 12.07 -3.03 -13.61
CA GLY A 189 11.38 -4.16 -14.20
C GLY A 189 10.16 -4.62 -13.40
N LEU A 190 9.70 -3.78 -12.45
CA LEU A 190 8.49 -4.08 -11.68
C LEU A 190 7.23 -3.70 -12.46
N SER A 191 6.22 -4.56 -12.43
CA SER A 191 4.93 -4.34 -13.11
C SER A 191 3.86 -3.94 -12.10
N ASN A 192 3.13 -2.85 -12.35
CA ASN A 192 1.95 -2.51 -11.56
C ASN A 192 0.78 -3.42 -11.95
N ALA A 193 0.38 -4.33 -11.05
CA ALA A 193 -0.60 -5.38 -11.31
C ALA A 193 -1.91 -4.82 -11.87
N PHE A 194 -2.46 -3.78 -11.26
CA PHE A 194 -3.70 -3.17 -11.71
C PHE A 194 -3.58 -2.63 -13.13
N ARG A 195 -2.51 -1.91 -13.45
CA ARG A 195 -2.30 -1.28 -14.76
C ARG A 195 -1.99 -2.26 -15.90
N VAL A 196 -1.64 -3.50 -15.60
CA VAL A 196 -1.54 -4.57 -16.62
C VAL A 196 -2.92 -4.89 -17.21
N PHE A 197 -3.97 -4.92 -16.39
CA PHE A 197 -5.33 -5.30 -16.82
C PHE A 197 -6.24 -4.10 -17.10
N ASP A 198 -6.08 -3.02 -16.37
CA ASP A 198 -6.98 -1.86 -16.46
C ASP A 198 -6.20 -0.59 -16.81
N GLN A 199 -6.42 -0.12 -18.05
CA GLN A 199 -5.89 1.13 -18.58
C GLN A 199 -6.92 2.27 -18.51
N SER A 200 -8.05 2.04 -17.80
CA SER A 200 -9.11 3.05 -17.67
C SER A 200 -8.59 4.30 -16.96
N LEU A 201 -9.04 5.44 -17.44
CA LEU A 201 -8.76 6.73 -16.85
C LEU A 201 -9.68 6.95 -15.65
N HIS A 202 -9.21 7.70 -14.65
CA HIS A 202 -10.03 8.09 -13.50
C HIS A 202 -10.61 6.88 -12.71
N THR A 203 -9.75 5.89 -12.48
CA THR A 203 -10.04 4.79 -11.55
C THR A 203 -9.25 5.02 -10.28
N TYR A 204 -9.92 4.99 -9.13
CA TYR A 204 -9.35 5.43 -7.86
C TYR A 204 -9.43 4.35 -6.80
N SER A 205 -8.50 4.44 -5.81
CA SER A 205 -8.47 3.59 -4.61
C SER A 205 -8.70 4.38 -3.31
N TYR A 206 -8.67 5.71 -3.38
CA TYR A 206 -8.82 6.64 -2.25
C TYR A 206 -9.80 7.77 -2.55
N TRP A 207 -10.62 8.18 -1.56
CA TRP A 207 -11.50 9.34 -1.58
C TRP A 207 -11.55 10.00 -0.20
N ASP A 208 -11.15 11.25 -0.10
CA ASP A 208 -11.24 12.03 1.15
C ASP A 208 -12.65 11.95 1.77
N TYR A 209 -12.73 11.98 3.10
CA TYR A 209 -14.01 12.05 3.80
C TYR A 209 -14.74 13.37 3.62
N GLN A 210 -14.01 14.41 3.25
CA GLN A 210 -14.52 15.77 3.17
C GLN A 210 -15.13 16.07 1.80
N ARG A 211 -15.93 17.16 1.76
CA ARG A 211 -16.48 17.76 0.54
C ARG A 211 -17.29 16.81 -0.36
N GLY A 212 -17.73 15.69 0.19
CA GLY A 212 -18.47 14.68 -0.56
C GLY A 212 -17.66 14.03 -1.68
N ALA A 213 -16.36 13.83 -1.47
CA ALA A 213 -15.44 13.32 -2.48
C ALA A 213 -15.89 11.95 -3.03
N TRP A 214 -16.32 11.03 -2.16
CA TRP A 214 -16.86 9.73 -2.59
C TRP A 214 -18.08 9.86 -3.53
N ALA A 215 -19.06 10.68 -3.15
CA ALA A 215 -20.29 10.84 -3.94
C ALA A 215 -20.04 11.54 -5.30
N LYS A 216 -18.96 12.31 -5.41
CA LYS A 216 -18.55 13.03 -6.64
C LYS A 216 -17.53 12.25 -7.47
N ASP A 217 -17.10 11.09 -6.97
CA ASP A 217 -15.96 10.32 -7.49
C ASP A 217 -14.65 11.16 -7.63
N ASN A 218 -14.44 12.10 -6.70
CA ASN A 218 -13.22 12.90 -6.63
C ASN A 218 -12.14 12.12 -5.88
N GLY A 219 -11.50 11.18 -6.56
CA GLY A 219 -10.59 10.22 -5.97
C GLY A 219 -9.15 10.34 -6.45
N LEU A 220 -8.30 9.50 -5.85
CA LEU A 220 -6.90 9.30 -6.19
C LEU A 220 -6.60 7.80 -6.33
N LEU A 221 -5.73 7.42 -7.25
CA LEU A 221 -5.13 6.09 -7.29
C LEU A 221 -3.75 6.17 -6.67
N ILE A 222 -3.63 5.74 -5.42
CA ILE A 222 -2.40 5.82 -4.62
C ILE A 222 -2.00 4.50 -3.97
N ASP A 223 -2.86 3.48 -4.08
CA ASP A 223 -2.57 2.12 -3.63
C ASP A 223 -2.14 1.27 -4.83
N HIS A 224 -0.97 0.65 -4.74
CA HIS A 224 -0.37 -0.11 -5.84
C HIS A 224 0.13 -1.47 -5.37
N LEU A 225 0.15 -2.44 -6.30
CA LEU A 225 0.80 -3.74 -6.16
C LEU A 225 1.87 -3.85 -7.24
N LEU A 226 3.15 -3.69 -6.85
CA LEU A 226 4.29 -3.82 -7.75
C LEU A 226 4.83 -5.25 -7.70
N LEU A 227 4.85 -5.90 -8.85
CA LEU A 227 5.22 -7.29 -9.05
C LEU A 227 6.63 -7.43 -9.59
N SER A 228 7.44 -8.37 -9.06
CA SER A 228 8.66 -8.80 -9.73
C SER A 228 8.36 -9.36 -11.12
N PRO A 229 9.34 -9.47 -12.04
CA PRO A 229 9.15 -10.13 -13.33
C PRO A 229 8.57 -11.54 -13.17
N GLN A 230 9.06 -12.31 -12.20
CA GLN A 230 8.60 -13.67 -11.90
C GLN A 230 7.14 -13.69 -11.39
N ALA A 231 6.70 -12.65 -10.66
CA ALA A 231 5.31 -12.50 -10.25
C ALA A 231 4.43 -12.04 -11.40
N ALA A 232 4.92 -11.12 -12.24
CA ALA A 232 4.21 -10.63 -13.41
C ALA A 232 3.89 -11.73 -14.41
N ASP A 233 4.81 -12.68 -14.62
CA ASP A 233 4.60 -13.86 -15.48
C ASP A 233 3.48 -14.79 -14.98
N LYS A 234 3.12 -14.68 -13.70
CA LYS A 234 2.07 -15.48 -13.03
C LYS A 234 0.76 -14.72 -12.84
N LEU A 235 0.71 -13.46 -13.23
CA LEU A 235 -0.44 -12.58 -13.01
C LEU A 235 -1.60 -12.96 -13.94
N THR A 236 -2.76 -13.29 -13.35
CA THR A 236 -3.96 -13.71 -14.08
C THR A 236 -5.12 -12.72 -13.99
N ALA A 237 -5.18 -11.94 -12.92
CA ALA A 237 -6.20 -10.92 -12.72
C ALA A 237 -5.72 -9.84 -11.73
N ALA A 238 -6.27 -8.64 -11.84
CA ALA A 238 -6.10 -7.58 -10.86
C ALA A 238 -7.31 -6.63 -10.89
N GLY A 239 -7.55 -5.90 -9.80
CA GLY A 239 -8.68 -4.98 -9.73
C GLY A 239 -8.70 -4.15 -8.45
N ILE A 240 -9.71 -3.29 -8.38
CA ILE A 240 -10.04 -2.46 -7.22
C ILE A 240 -11.45 -2.82 -6.78
N ASP A 241 -11.62 -3.21 -5.51
CA ASP A 241 -12.93 -3.50 -4.95
C ASP A 241 -13.48 -2.28 -4.22
N LYS A 242 -14.37 -1.54 -4.86
CA LYS A 242 -14.99 -0.33 -4.31
C LYS A 242 -16.08 -0.62 -3.26
N THR A 243 -16.50 -1.88 -3.08
CA THR A 243 -17.59 -2.27 -2.18
C THR A 243 -17.37 -1.79 -0.73
N PRO A 244 -16.21 -2.01 -0.10
CA PRO A 244 -15.97 -1.56 1.27
C PRO A 244 -16.04 -0.04 1.44
N ARG A 245 -15.66 0.74 0.42
CA ARG A 245 -15.69 2.22 0.49
C ARG A 245 -17.10 2.78 0.59
N GLY A 246 -18.09 2.08 0.05
CA GLY A 246 -19.49 2.48 0.10
C GLY A 246 -20.20 2.16 1.41
N LYS A 247 -19.56 1.44 2.35
CA LYS A 247 -20.17 1.03 3.62
C LYS A 247 -20.06 2.10 4.70
N GLU A 248 -20.87 1.95 5.75
CA GLU A 248 -20.81 2.83 6.94
C GLU A 248 -19.47 2.69 7.65
N LYS A 249 -18.89 3.80 8.13
CA LYS A 249 -17.57 3.86 8.79
C LYS A 249 -16.42 3.30 7.94
N ALA A 250 -16.54 3.36 6.61
CA ALA A 250 -15.52 2.91 5.69
C ALA A 250 -14.16 3.60 5.91
N SER A 251 -13.08 2.95 5.49
CA SER A 251 -11.82 3.64 5.24
C SER A 251 -11.98 4.64 4.09
N ASP A 252 -11.16 5.66 4.03
CA ASP A 252 -11.02 6.54 2.87
C ASP A 252 -10.36 5.84 1.67
N HIS A 253 -9.71 4.69 1.90
CA HIS A 253 -9.23 3.79 0.87
C HIS A 253 -10.13 2.58 0.68
N THR A 254 -9.91 1.87 -0.43
CA THR A 254 -10.55 0.60 -0.76
C THR A 254 -9.52 -0.44 -1.21
N PRO A 255 -9.79 -1.76 -1.08
CA PRO A 255 -8.83 -2.80 -1.46
C PRO A 255 -8.43 -2.76 -2.93
N VAL A 256 -7.12 -2.88 -3.18
CA VAL A 256 -6.54 -3.20 -4.49
C VAL A 256 -5.99 -4.61 -4.43
N TRP A 257 -6.24 -5.43 -5.45
CA TRP A 257 -5.90 -6.86 -5.43
C TRP A 257 -5.32 -7.35 -6.75
N CYS A 258 -4.59 -8.45 -6.66
CA CYS A 258 -4.16 -9.23 -7.82
C CYS A 258 -4.29 -10.72 -7.54
N GLU A 259 -4.30 -11.52 -8.62
CA GLU A 259 -4.32 -12.97 -8.57
C GLU A 259 -3.15 -13.55 -9.36
N LEU A 260 -2.39 -14.44 -8.71
CA LEU A 260 -1.24 -15.14 -9.29
C LEU A 260 -1.53 -16.63 -9.38
N THR A 261 -1.12 -17.26 -10.49
CA THR A 261 -1.06 -18.72 -10.61
C THR A 261 0.31 -19.22 -10.16
N LEU A 262 0.37 -19.79 -8.96
CA LEU A 262 1.60 -20.31 -8.32
C LEU A 262 1.64 -21.81 -8.39
#